data_46b847262f3f28674c1924469c1899c8
#
_entry.id   46b847262f3f28674c1924469c1899c8
#
_cell.length_a   1.000
_cell.length_b   1.000
_cell.length_c   1.000
_cell.angle_alpha   90.00
_cell.angle_beta   90.00
_cell.angle_gamma   90.00
#
_symmetry.space_group_name_H-M   'P 1'
#
loop_
_entity.id
_entity.type
_entity.pdbx_description
1 polymer ?
#
loop_
_entity_poly.entity_id
_entity_poly.type
_entity_poly.pdbx_seq_one_letter_code
_entity_poly.pdbx_strand_id
1 'polypeptide(L)'
;GERVSHGVDALSGIPTYSLFEDMVFAGADEASTDKAYMPAPESLRDIDLLFFDMQDVGSRYFTYASTLFYTMRAVAAAGIPLVVADRPNPLGGEVVEGCRQDESCRSFIGLARVPIRHGLTLGELARYYNGAYGLGCDLTVIPMEGWERSMLWQDCGLPFVKPSPNLPTPASILVYNGTCMLAGT
;
A
#
# COMPACT_ATOMS: atom_id res chain seq x y z
N GLY A 1 -7.96 12.65 0.24
CA GLY A 1 -8.74 11.83 -0.71
C GLY A 1 -10.22 11.99 -0.43
N GLU A 2 -11.05 11.65 -1.39
CA GLU A 2 -12.49 11.57 -1.17
C GLU A 2 -12.79 10.45 -0.20
N ARG A 3 -13.70 10.68 0.74
CA ARG A 3 -14.19 9.62 1.63
C ARG A 3 -15.13 8.71 0.83
N VAL A 4 -14.85 7.43 0.84
CA VAL A 4 -15.74 6.41 0.28
C VAL A 4 -16.47 5.77 1.43
N SER A 5 -17.80 5.87 1.46
CA SER A 5 -18.64 5.21 2.46
C SER A 5 -18.98 3.79 2.03
N HIS A 6 -19.42 2.96 3.00
CA HIS A 6 -20.03 1.68 2.68
C HIS A 6 -21.22 1.85 1.74
N GLY A 7 -21.40 0.95 0.79
CA GLY A 7 -22.48 1.07 -0.19
C GLY A 7 -22.49 -0.06 -1.21
N VAL A 8 -23.16 0.20 -2.31
CA VAL A 8 -23.17 -0.66 -3.49
C VAL A 8 -22.69 0.17 -4.66
N ASP A 9 -21.71 -0.33 -5.38
CA ASP A 9 -21.26 0.33 -6.61
C ASP A 9 -22.40 0.37 -7.65
N ALA A 10 -22.72 1.57 -8.13
CA ALA A 10 -23.87 1.80 -9.00
C ALA A 10 -23.74 1.14 -10.37
N LEU A 11 -22.52 0.86 -10.84
CA LEU A 11 -22.29 0.26 -12.15
C LEU A 11 -22.28 -1.26 -12.09
N SER A 12 -21.61 -1.83 -11.11
CA SER A 12 -21.41 -3.28 -10.99
C SER A 12 -22.45 -3.97 -10.10
N GLY A 13 -23.13 -3.22 -9.21
CA GLY A 13 -24.01 -3.79 -8.19
C GLY A 13 -23.27 -4.52 -7.06
N ILE A 14 -21.92 -4.39 -6.99
CA ILE A 14 -21.10 -5.07 -6.00
C ILE A 14 -21.06 -4.26 -4.71
N PRO A 15 -21.16 -4.92 -3.52
CA PRO A 15 -20.96 -4.25 -2.25
C PRO A 15 -19.57 -3.61 -2.15
N THR A 16 -19.53 -2.38 -1.68
CA THR A 16 -18.29 -1.61 -1.45
C THR A 16 -18.14 -1.33 0.03
N TYR A 17 -16.99 -1.67 0.59
CA TYR A 17 -16.66 -1.43 1.99
C TYR A 17 -15.54 -0.39 2.09
N SER A 18 -15.76 0.65 2.90
CA SER A 18 -14.68 1.57 3.26
C SER A 18 -13.72 0.88 4.22
N LEU A 19 -12.42 0.96 3.95
CA LEU A 19 -11.39 0.43 4.85
C LEU A 19 -11.10 1.38 6.02
N PHE A 20 -11.52 2.65 5.92
CA PHE A 20 -11.09 3.72 6.80
C PHE A 20 -12.24 4.61 7.30
N GLU A 21 -13.49 4.14 7.27
CA GLU A 21 -14.67 4.97 7.62
C GLU A 21 -14.63 5.43 9.08
N ASP A 22 -14.18 4.57 9.98
CA ASP A 22 -14.16 4.80 11.44
C ASP A 22 -12.78 5.24 11.98
N MET A 23 -11.84 5.61 11.09
CA MET A 23 -10.50 6.01 11.51
C MET A 23 -10.51 7.31 12.33
N VAL A 24 -10.33 7.16 13.62
CA VAL A 24 -10.00 8.27 14.53
C VAL A 24 -8.47 8.40 14.60
N PHE A 25 -7.92 9.41 13.96
CA PHE A 25 -6.48 9.73 13.95
C PHE A 25 -5.94 10.25 15.30
N ALA A 26 -6.46 9.83 16.41
CA ALA A 26 -6.09 10.41 17.71
C ALA A 26 -5.58 9.37 18.70
N GLY A 27 -4.29 9.45 19.03
CA GLY A 27 -3.76 9.12 20.36
C GLY A 27 -4.00 7.73 20.94
N ALA A 28 -4.40 6.77 20.11
CA ALA A 28 -4.63 5.41 20.53
C ALA A 28 -3.29 4.66 20.74
N ASP A 29 -3.27 3.72 21.65
CA ASP A 29 -2.14 2.78 21.80
C ASP A 29 -1.91 1.98 20.52
N GLU A 30 -0.74 1.33 20.40
CA GLU A 30 -0.34 0.60 19.19
C GLU A 30 -1.36 -0.50 18.82
N ALA A 31 -1.96 -1.17 19.78
CA ALA A 31 -2.92 -2.24 19.55
C ALA A 31 -4.25 -1.75 18.98
N SER A 32 -4.75 -0.60 19.47
CA SER A 32 -5.97 0.04 18.97
C SER A 32 -5.72 0.69 17.61
N THR A 33 -4.53 1.24 17.37
CA THR A 33 -4.10 1.79 16.09
C THR A 33 -4.02 0.70 15.03
N ASP A 34 -3.38 -0.42 15.33
CA ASP A 34 -3.26 -1.58 14.43
C ASP A 34 -4.65 -2.09 14.00
N LYS A 35 -5.58 -2.20 14.95
CA LYS A 35 -6.93 -2.66 14.68
C LYS A 35 -7.72 -1.71 13.78
N ALA A 36 -7.51 -0.40 13.94
CA ALA A 36 -8.18 0.63 13.14
C ALA A 36 -7.75 0.65 11.67
N TYR A 37 -6.55 0.12 11.35
CA TYR A 37 -6.03 0.08 9.97
C TYR A 37 -6.29 -1.25 9.25
N MET A 38 -6.82 -2.24 9.94
CA MET A 38 -7.15 -3.54 9.33
C MET A 38 -8.56 -3.49 8.72
N PRO A 39 -8.78 -4.18 7.58
CA PRO A 39 -10.14 -4.46 7.12
C PRO A 39 -10.98 -5.07 8.24
N ALA A 40 -12.20 -4.58 8.40
CA ALA A 40 -13.12 -5.10 9.41
C ALA A 40 -13.42 -6.58 9.12
N PRO A 41 -13.49 -7.46 10.14
CA PRO A 41 -13.78 -8.88 9.94
C PRO A 41 -15.10 -9.14 9.16
N GLU A 42 -16.07 -8.23 9.34
CA GLU A 42 -17.35 -8.30 8.65
C GLU A 42 -17.23 -8.16 7.14
N SER A 43 -16.27 -7.34 6.67
CA SER A 43 -16.01 -7.14 5.24
C SER A 43 -15.29 -8.32 4.59
N LEU A 44 -14.76 -9.24 5.39
CA LEU A 44 -14.05 -10.44 4.93
C LEU A 44 -14.87 -11.74 5.05
N ARG A 45 -16.08 -11.69 5.64
CA ARG A 45 -16.85 -12.88 6.02
C ARG A 45 -17.21 -13.80 4.86
N ASP A 46 -17.57 -13.23 3.72
CA ASP A 46 -18.07 -13.96 2.55
C ASP A 46 -17.07 -13.90 1.38
N ILE A 47 -15.77 -13.86 1.71
CA ILE A 47 -14.69 -13.77 0.72
C ILE A 47 -13.86 -15.05 0.77
N ASP A 48 -13.73 -15.72 -0.39
CA ASP A 48 -12.90 -16.91 -0.55
C ASP A 48 -11.46 -16.56 -0.95
N LEU A 49 -11.25 -15.38 -1.53
CA LEU A 49 -9.95 -14.90 -1.98
C LEU A 49 -9.96 -13.37 -2.04
N LEU A 50 -8.92 -12.73 -1.52
CA LEU A 50 -8.74 -11.29 -1.67
C LEU A 50 -7.74 -10.99 -2.77
N PHE A 51 -8.11 -10.10 -3.69
CA PHE A 51 -7.24 -9.61 -4.76
C PHE A 51 -6.82 -8.17 -4.47
N PHE A 52 -5.51 -7.95 -4.36
CA PHE A 52 -4.93 -6.62 -4.10
C PHE A 52 -4.33 -6.06 -5.39
N ASP A 53 -4.95 -5.02 -5.92
CA ASP A 53 -4.57 -4.36 -7.18
C ASP A 53 -4.52 -2.85 -6.98
N MET A 54 -3.40 -2.35 -6.46
CA MET A 54 -3.20 -0.92 -6.18
C MET A 54 -1.89 -0.44 -6.78
N GLN A 55 -1.85 0.82 -7.25
CA GLN A 55 -0.65 1.45 -7.76
C GLN A 55 0.05 2.27 -6.68
N ASP A 56 1.16 1.76 -6.16
CA ASP A 56 2.04 2.49 -5.25
C ASP A 56 2.91 3.53 -5.97
N VAL A 57 3.58 4.39 -5.22
CA VAL A 57 4.44 5.44 -5.76
C VAL A 57 5.93 5.23 -5.45
N GLY A 58 6.31 4.15 -4.81
CA GLY A 58 7.72 3.84 -4.49
C GLY A 58 8.31 4.64 -3.34
N SER A 59 7.48 5.33 -2.56
CA SER A 59 7.88 6.10 -1.39
C SER A 59 7.29 5.53 -0.11
N ARG A 60 8.11 5.33 0.92
CA ARG A 60 7.67 4.79 2.22
C ARG A 60 6.52 5.56 2.85
N TYR A 61 6.42 6.87 2.60
CA TYR A 61 5.36 7.71 3.17
C TYR A 61 4.00 7.49 2.52
N PHE A 62 3.96 6.88 1.33
CA PHE A 62 2.71 6.62 0.64
C PHE A 62 2.04 5.38 1.22
N THR A 63 0.80 5.55 1.68
CA THR A 63 0.17 4.62 2.62
C THR A 63 -0.34 3.30 2.03
N TYR A 64 -0.27 3.11 0.71
CA TYR A 64 -0.71 1.86 0.09
C TYR A 64 0.14 0.66 0.50
N ALA A 65 1.44 0.87 0.72
CA ALA A 65 2.31 -0.14 1.30
C ALA A 65 1.87 -0.56 2.71
N SER A 66 1.41 0.40 3.54
CA SER A 66 0.87 0.12 4.86
C SER A 66 -0.51 -0.54 4.78
N THR A 67 -1.36 -0.10 3.86
CA THR A 67 -2.65 -0.75 3.58
C THR A 67 -2.45 -2.22 3.21
N LEU A 68 -1.47 -2.53 2.35
CA LEU A 68 -1.11 -3.91 2.00
C LEU A 68 -0.74 -4.73 3.25
N PHE A 69 0.12 -4.19 4.12
CA PHE A 69 0.54 -4.87 5.35
C PHE A 69 -0.64 -5.23 6.26
N TYR A 70 -1.52 -4.27 6.51
CA TYR A 70 -2.69 -4.49 7.37
C TYR A 70 -3.72 -5.41 6.72
N THR A 71 -3.87 -5.34 5.40
CA THR A 71 -4.67 -6.30 4.63
C THR A 71 -4.11 -7.72 4.77
N MET A 72 -2.80 -7.90 4.62
CA MET A 72 -2.13 -9.21 4.80
C MET A 72 -2.37 -9.78 6.20
N ARG A 73 -2.28 -8.96 7.25
CA ARG A 73 -2.59 -9.38 8.63
C ARG A 73 -4.04 -9.82 8.78
N ALA A 74 -4.97 -9.06 8.22
CA ALA A 74 -6.40 -9.35 8.32
C ALA A 74 -6.77 -10.66 7.62
N VAL A 75 -6.30 -10.86 6.38
CA VAL A 75 -6.60 -12.09 5.62
C VAL A 75 -5.88 -13.31 6.21
N ALA A 76 -4.66 -13.15 6.72
CA ALA A 76 -3.97 -14.22 7.42
C ALA A 76 -4.74 -14.68 8.66
N ALA A 77 -5.25 -13.74 9.47
CA ALA A 77 -6.07 -14.03 10.64
C ALA A 77 -7.42 -14.69 10.27
N ALA A 78 -7.97 -14.36 9.10
CA ALA A 78 -9.21 -14.92 8.58
C ALA A 78 -9.02 -16.26 7.81
N GLY A 79 -7.77 -16.66 7.53
CA GLY A 79 -7.46 -17.83 6.72
C GLY A 79 -7.83 -17.67 5.23
N ILE A 80 -7.86 -16.44 4.72
CA ILE A 80 -8.22 -16.11 3.35
C ILE A 80 -6.94 -15.95 2.52
N PRO A 81 -6.79 -16.63 1.35
CA PRO A 81 -5.69 -16.41 0.44
C PRO A 81 -5.65 -14.98 -0.10
N LEU A 82 -4.44 -14.45 -0.28
CA LEU A 82 -4.19 -13.13 -0.87
C LEU A 82 -3.46 -13.26 -2.21
N VAL A 83 -4.01 -12.67 -3.24
CA VAL A 83 -3.33 -12.47 -4.52
C VAL A 83 -2.98 -11.00 -4.67
N VAL A 84 -1.70 -10.71 -4.88
CA VAL A 84 -1.21 -9.36 -5.19
C VAL A 84 -0.87 -9.29 -6.68
N ALA A 85 -1.58 -8.46 -7.44
CA ALA A 85 -1.18 -8.09 -8.79
C ALA A 85 -0.05 -7.07 -8.70
N ASP A 86 1.15 -7.47 -9.07
CA ASP A 86 2.30 -6.58 -8.99
C ASP A 86 2.22 -5.47 -10.04
N ARG A 87 2.71 -4.28 -9.70
CA ARG A 87 2.67 -3.09 -10.56
C ARG A 87 4.02 -2.39 -10.57
N PRO A 88 4.37 -1.67 -11.66
CA PRO A 88 5.61 -0.93 -11.76
C PRO A 88 5.80 0.04 -10.58
N ASN A 89 7.02 0.05 -10.02
CA ASN A 89 7.41 1.15 -9.15
C ASN A 89 7.70 2.37 -10.02
N PRO A 90 6.95 3.49 -9.88
CA PRO A 90 7.11 4.66 -10.74
C PRO A 90 8.48 5.33 -10.66
N LEU A 91 9.20 5.07 -9.58
CA LEU A 91 10.56 5.57 -9.33
C LEU A 91 11.66 4.58 -9.77
N GLY A 92 11.28 3.49 -10.42
CA GLY A 92 12.19 2.39 -10.73
C GLY A 92 12.61 1.57 -9.52
N GLY A 93 13.49 0.60 -9.72
CA GLY A 93 13.95 -0.31 -8.68
C GLY A 93 15.46 -0.29 -8.42
N GLU A 94 16.24 0.50 -9.20
CA GLU A 94 17.69 0.55 -9.05
C GLU A 94 18.16 1.51 -7.96
N VAL A 95 17.47 2.64 -7.84
CA VAL A 95 17.88 3.71 -6.92
C VAL A 95 17.16 3.55 -5.59
N VAL A 96 17.96 3.44 -4.53
CA VAL A 96 17.50 3.33 -3.14
C VAL A 96 18.08 4.48 -2.35
N GLU A 97 17.24 5.33 -1.74
CA GLU A 97 17.65 6.58 -1.12
C GLU A 97 16.94 6.85 0.22
N GLY A 98 17.60 7.61 1.06
CA GLY A 98 17.11 8.03 2.37
C GLY A 98 17.38 7.01 3.48
N CYS A 99 17.12 7.43 4.72
CA CYS A 99 17.31 6.59 5.89
C CYS A 99 16.24 5.49 6.01
N ARG A 100 16.62 4.37 6.61
CA ARG A 100 15.67 3.38 7.08
C ARG A 100 14.86 3.93 8.24
N GLN A 101 13.61 3.47 8.34
CA GLN A 101 12.76 3.76 9.49
C GLN A 101 13.37 3.19 10.78
N ASP A 102 13.42 4.00 11.83
CA ASP A 102 13.68 3.52 13.17
C ASP A 102 12.40 2.87 13.74
N GLU A 103 12.55 1.79 14.50
CA GLU A 103 11.41 1.07 15.08
C GLU A 103 10.59 1.96 16.02
N SER A 104 11.25 2.84 16.76
CA SER A 104 10.60 3.80 17.66
C SER A 104 9.73 4.84 16.95
N CYS A 105 9.94 5.01 15.63
CA CYS A 105 9.18 5.94 14.78
C CYS A 105 8.12 5.23 13.92
N ARG A 106 7.86 3.93 14.18
CA ARG A 106 6.89 3.16 13.42
C ARG A 106 5.51 3.79 13.50
N SER A 107 4.87 3.93 12.34
CA SER A 107 3.55 4.52 12.20
C SER A 107 2.89 4.05 10.90
N PHE A 108 1.62 4.40 10.67
CA PHE A 108 0.93 4.08 9.42
C PHE A 108 1.60 4.70 8.18
N ILE A 109 2.21 5.88 8.31
CA ILE A 109 2.96 6.55 7.22
C ILE A 109 4.43 6.13 7.15
N GLY A 110 4.87 5.21 7.98
CA GLY A 110 6.23 4.69 8.03
C GLY A 110 6.24 3.37 8.76
N LEU A 111 5.65 2.34 8.17
CA LEU A 111 5.49 1.04 8.81
C LEU A 111 6.71 0.14 8.61
N ALA A 112 7.25 0.11 7.40
CA ALA A 112 8.33 -0.79 7.05
C ALA A 112 9.70 -0.19 7.33
N ARG A 113 10.66 -1.00 7.78
CA ARG A 113 12.06 -0.64 7.95
C ARG A 113 12.82 -0.57 6.61
N VAL A 114 12.24 0.12 5.65
CA VAL A 114 12.83 0.37 4.33
C VAL A 114 13.27 1.83 4.21
N PRO A 115 14.19 2.16 3.30
CA PRO A 115 14.53 3.54 2.96
C PRO A 115 13.33 4.34 2.46
N ILE A 116 13.45 5.65 2.41
CA ILE A 116 12.38 6.54 1.92
C ILE A 116 11.98 6.17 0.50
N ARG A 117 12.95 6.13 -0.42
CA ARG A 117 12.82 5.55 -1.74
C ARG A 117 13.33 4.12 -1.66
N HIS A 118 12.44 3.16 -1.62
CA HIS A 118 12.80 1.77 -1.30
C HIS A 118 13.15 0.90 -2.51
N GLY A 119 12.83 1.33 -3.73
CA GLY A 119 13.13 0.59 -4.95
C GLY A 119 12.37 -0.74 -5.10
N LEU A 120 11.39 -1.03 -4.26
CA LEU A 120 10.60 -2.26 -4.29
C LEU A 120 9.26 -2.03 -4.98
N THR A 121 8.73 -3.07 -5.62
CA THR A 121 7.34 -3.12 -6.07
C THR A 121 6.42 -3.53 -4.91
N LEU A 122 5.09 -3.41 -5.08
CA LEU A 122 4.15 -3.88 -4.04
C LEU A 122 4.22 -5.39 -3.84
N GLY A 123 4.42 -6.16 -4.91
CA GLY A 123 4.61 -7.61 -4.80
C GLY A 123 5.88 -7.98 -4.05
N GLU A 124 6.96 -7.24 -4.23
CA GLU A 124 8.20 -7.41 -3.47
C GLU A 124 8.02 -7.00 -2.00
N LEU A 125 7.30 -5.90 -1.73
CA LEU A 125 6.94 -5.50 -0.36
C LEU A 125 6.06 -6.55 0.32
N ALA A 126 5.10 -7.14 -0.39
CA ALA A 126 4.27 -8.22 0.17
C ALA A 126 5.11 -9.42 0.61
N ARG A 127 6.05 -9.87 -0.24
CA ARG A 127 6.98 -10.96 0.13
C ARG A 127 7.86 -10.58 1.32
N TYR A 128 8.39 -9.36 1.31
CA TYR A 128 9.19 -8.83 2.41
C TYR A 128 8.40 -8.81 3.73
N TYR A 129 7.16 -8.31 3.71
CA TYR A 129 6.30 -8.28 4.89
C TYR A 129 6.00 -9.68 5.42
N ASN A 130 5.63 -10.59 4.53
CA ASN A 130 5.29 -11.95 4.92
C ASN A 130 6.48 -12.66 5.60
N GLY A 131 7.69 -12.49 5.06
CA GLY A 131 8.91 -13.07 5.63
C GLY A 131 9.43 -12.33 6.85
N ALA A 132 9.68 -11.02 6.74
CA ALA A 132 10.35 -10.24 7.79
C ALA A 132 9.51 -10.05 9.05
N TYR A 133 8.19 -10.00 8.92
CA TYR A 133 7.26 -9.83 10.03
C TYR A 133 6.51 -11.12 10.40
N GLY A 134 6.78 -12.23 9.71
CA GLY A 134 6.19 -13.54 10.02
C GLY A 134 4.66 -13.54 9.95
N LEU A 135 4.07 -12.87 8.95
CA LEU A 135 2.62 -12.66 8.90
C LEU A 135 1.83 -13.96 8.69
N GLY A 136 2.44 -15.00 8.09
CA GLY A 136 1.77 -16.27 7.82
C GLY A 136 0.65 -16.15 6.78
N CYS A 137 0.68 -15.14 5.94
CA CYS A 137 -0.30 -14.91 4.88
C CYS A 137 -0.09 -15.94 3.76
N ASP A 138 -1.18 -16.59 3.33
CA ASP A 138 -1.21 -17.40 2.10
C ASP A 138 -1.15 -16.46 0.90
N LEU A 139 0.08 -16.15 0.46
CA LEU A 139 0.38 -15.09 -0.49
C LEU A 139 0.76 -15.62 -1.87
N THR A 140 0.03 -15.22 -2.87
CA THR A 140 0.42 -15.35 -4.28
C THR A 140 0.72 -13.97 -4.86
N VAL A 141 1.87 -13.78 -5.49
CA VAL A 141 2.21 -12.56 -6.23
C VAL A 141 2.23 -12.88 -7.71
N ILE A 142 1.36 -12.22 -8.48
CA ILE A 142 1.35 -12.28 -9.95
C ILE A 142 2.40 -11.29 -10.44
N PRO A 143 3.50 -11.76 -11.07
CA PRO A 143 4.56 -10.87 -11.52
C PRO A 143 4.14 -10.02 -12.71
N MET A 144 4.77 -8.87 -12.87
CA MET A 144 4.68 -8.07 -14.09
C MET A 144 5.46 -8.71 -15.23
N GLU A 145 5.02 -8.45 -16.45
CA GLU A 145 5.76 -8.75 -17.67
C GLU A 145 6.34 -7.46 -18.27
N GLY A 146 7.60 -7.52 -18.71
CA GLY A 146 8.25 -6.43 -19.43
C GLY A 146 8.69 -5.22 -18.61
N TRP A 147 8.49 -5.19 -17.30
CA TRP A 147 9.05 -4.15 -16.45
C TRP A 147 10.47 -4.52 -16.00
N GLU A 148 11.37 -3.56 -16.12
CA GLU A 148 12.75 -3.66 -15.64
C GLU A 148 13.02 -2.60 -14.56
N ARG A 149 13.97 -2.86 -13.66
CA ARG A 149 14.29 -1.97 -12.53
C ARG A 149 14.76 -0.58 -12.94
N SER A 150 15.35 -0.45 -14.13
CA SER A 150 15.78 0.83 -14.71
C SER A 150 14.63 1.70 -15.19
N MET A 151 13.45 1.12 -15.40
CA MET A 151 12.28 1.83 -15.94
C MET A 151 11.65 2.75 -14.90
N LEU A 152 11.46 4.01 -15.25
CA LEU A 152 10.55 4.94 -14.57
C LEU A 152 9.16 4.81 -15.19
N TRP A 153 8.16 5.49 -14.60
CA TRP A 153 6.77 5.40 -15.07
C TRP A 153 6.61 5.69 -16.56
N GLN A 154 7.28 6.72 -17.08
CA GLN A 154 7.18 7.12 -18.49
C GLN A 154 7.71 6.05 -19.45
N ASP A 155 8.58 5.15 -18.99
CA ASP A 155 9.17 4.09 -19.80
C ASP A 155 8.25 2.87 -19.90
N CYS A 156 7.25 2.78 -19.02
CA CYS A 156 6.31 1.66 -18.96
C CYS A 156 5.25 1.69 -20.07
N GLY A 157 5.05 2.82 -20.75
CA GLY A 157 4.01 2.97 -21.77
C GLY A 157 2.58 2.88 -21.26
N LEU A 158 2.37 2.96 -19.94
CA LEU A 158 1.06 2.86 -19.30
C LEU A 158 0.41 4.24 -19.13
N PRO A 159 -0.94 4.34 -19.20
CA PRO A 159 -1.63 5.57 -18.89
C PRO A 159 -1.43 5.94 -17.42
N PHE A 160 -1.11 7.20 -17.16
CA PHE A 160 -0.95 7.69 -15.79
C PHE A 160 -2.31 8.01 -15.18
N VAL A 161 -2.69 7.24 -14.18
CA VAL A 161 -3.81 7.57 -13.29
C VAL A 161 -3.22 8.15 -12.01
N LYS A 162 -3.58 9.40 -11.68
CA LYS A 162 -3.04 10.07 -10.49
C LYS A 162 -3.34 9.27 -9.21
N PRO A 163 -2.33 8.83 -8.46
CA PRO A 163 -2.55 8.02 -7.26
C PRO A 163 -3.07 8.85 -6.07
N SER A 164 -2.94 10.17 -6.16
CA SER A 164 -3.45 11.13 -5.18
C SER A 164 -3.73 12.47 -5.87
N PRO A 165 -4.71 13.28 -5.38
CA PRO A 165 -4.91 14.65 -5.85
C PRO A 165 -3.63 15.49 -5.83
N ASN A 166 -2.75 15.24 -4.87
CA ASN A 166 -1.47 15.95 -4.69
C ASN A 166 -0.32 15.40 -5.55
N LEU A 167 -0.56 14.32 -6.30
CA LEU A 167 0.40 13.70 -7.22
C LEU A 167 -0.17 13.66 -8.65
N PRO A 168 -0.35 14.82 -9.29
CA PRO A 168 -1.06 14.92 -10.56
C PRO A 168 -0.29 14.40 -11.78
N THR A 169 1.03 14.25 -11.68
CA THR A 169 1.91 13.82 -12.77
C THR A 169 2.98 12.84 -12.31
N PRO A 170 3.59 12.05 -13.21
CA PRO A 170 4.76 11.23 -12.85
C PRO A 170 5.91 12.05 -12.25
N ALA A 171 6.14 13.26 -12.73
CA ALA A 171 7.17 14.16 -12.19
C ALA A 171 6.90 14.55 -10.73
N SER A 172 5.63 14.69 -10.32
CA SER A 172 5.28 14.97 -8.92
C SER A 172 5.67 13.82 -7.99
N ILE A 173 5.66 12.58 -8.47
CA ILE A 173 6.11 11.43 -7.69
C ILE A 173 7.63 11.49 -7.43
N LEU A 174 8.42 11.91 -8.43
CA LEU A 174 9.88 12.03 -8.27
C LEU A 174 10.25 13.00 -7.15
N VAL A 175 9.57 14.16 -7.08
CA VAL A 175 9.87 15.17 -6.06
C VAL A 175 9.22 14.87 -4.71
N TYR A 176 8.23 13.97 -4.66
CA TYR A 176 7.48 13.64 -3.45
C TYR A 176 8.36 13.14 -2.31
N ASN A 177 9.43 12.36 -2.61
CA ASN A 177 10.37 11.87 -1.61
C ASN A 177 11.05 12.99 -0.80
N GLY A 178 11.28 14.15 -1.41
CA GLY A 178 11.83 15.32 -0.75
C GLY A 178 10.76 16.25 -0.18
N THR A 179 9.63 16.41 -0.85
CA THR A 179 8.58 17.38 -0.48
C THR A 179 7.59 16.87 0.53
N CYS A 180 7.47 15.56 0.72
CA CYS A 180 6.54 14.97 1.68
C CYS A 180 6.79 15.48 3.12
N MET A 181 8.03 15.78 3.48
CA MET A 181 8.36 16.33 4.81
C MET A 181 7.83 17.75 5.03
N LEU A 182 7.43 18.45 3.97
CA LEU A 182 6.81 19.79 4.05
C LEU A 182 5.28 19.71 4.23
N ALA A 183 4.69 18.54 4.07
CA ALA A 183 3.23 18.38 4.11
C ALA A 183 2.63 18.55 5.52
N GLY A 184 3.44 18.59 6.57
CA GLY A 184 3.01 18.76 7.96
C GLY A 184 3.38 20.11 8.57
N THR A 185 3.84 21.07 7.76
CA THR A 185 4.25 22.40 8.22
C THR A 185 3.20 23.45 7.94
#